data_f78230324cd6673b67ef6a562f683c31
#
_entry.id   f78230324cd6673b67ef6a562f683c31
#
_cell.length_a   1.000
_cell.length_b   1.000
_cell.length_c   1.000
_cell.angle_alpha   90.00
_cell.angle_beta   90.00
_cell.angle_gamma   90.00
#
_symmetry.space_group_name_H-M   'P 1'
#
loop_
_entity.id
_entity.type
_entity.pdbx_description
1 polymer ?
#
loop_
_entity_poly.entity_id
_entity_poly.type
_entity_poly.pdbx_seq_one_letter_code
_entity_poly.pdbx_strand_id
1 'polypeptide(L)'
;MAKLNIVLFEPEIPANTGNIGRTCVAAGTRLHLIEPLGFRLNEKEIKRAGMDYWEHLDVTRYIDFADFLDKNPGAKIYMATTKAKQVYTDVEYEDDCFIMFGKESAGIPEDILVQHPDTAIRIPMLEEIRSLNLGNSVAIVLYEALRQREFEGMKNEGQLTKYEWGSRQPGQERNLTEQRLAAEQGSSHGDAQG
;
A
#
# COMPACT_ATOMS: atom_id res chain seq x y z
N MET A 1 -3.17 20.32 -5.16
CA MET A 1 -2.38 19.05 -5.22
C MET A 1 -2.96 18.17 -6.29
N ALA A 2 -2.14 17.73 -7.23
CA ALA A 2 -2.51 16.69 -8.16
C ALA A 2 -2.74 15.38 -7.38
N LYS A 3 -3.88 14.71 -7.61
CA LYS A 3 -4.22 13.47 -6.90
C LYS A 3 -3.86 12.27 -7.77
N LEU A 4 -3.24 11.27 -7.17
CA LEU A 4 -3.11 9.95 -7.80
C LEU A 4 -4.47 9.25 -7.86
N ASN A 5 -4.64 8.36 -8.83
CA ASN A 5 -5.88 7.64 -9.06
C ASN A 5 -5.60 6.13 -9.07
N ILE A 6 -6.22 5.38 -8.18
CA ILE A 6 -6.19 3.91 -8.17
C ILE A 6 -7.40 3.40 -8.92
N VAL A 7 -7.17 2.49 -9.87
CA VAL A 7 -8.22 1.85 -10.66
C VAL A 7 -8.25 0.36 -10.38
N LEU A 8 -9.40 -0.17 -10.00
CA LEU A 8 -9.63 -1.60 -9.88
C LEU A 8 -10.50 -2.07 -11.04
N PHE A 9 -9.93 -2.93 -11.87
CA PHE A 9 -10.62 -3.54 -13.01
C PHE A 9 -11.31 -4.81 -12.54
N GLU A 10 -12.64 -4.81 -12.52
CA GLU A 10 -13.51 -5.91 -12.14
C GLU A 10 -13.09 -6.59 -10.80
N PRO A 11 -12.95 -5.86 -9.69
CA PRO A 11 -12.51 -6.47 -8.43
C PRO A 11 -13.53 -7.48 -7.91
N GLU A 12 -13.04 -8.62 -7.40
CA GLU A 12 -13.87 -9.78 -7.02
C GLU A 12 -14.06 -9.90 -5.50
N ILE A 13 -13.10 -9.44 -4.70
CA ILE A 13 -13.08 -9.65 -3.24
C ILE A 13 -13.38 -8.36 -2.49
N PRO A 14 -14.55 -8.26 -1.79
CA PRO A 14 -14.94 -7.02 -1.11
C PRO A 14 -13.96 -6.57 -0.03
N ALA A 15 -13.33 -7.52 0.67
CA ALA A 15 -12.33 -7.19 1.70
C ALA A 15 -11.09 -6.51 1.13
N ASN A 16 -10.64 -6.89 -0.07
CA ASN A 16 -9.53 -6.21 -0.75
C ASN A 16 -9.92 -4.79 -1.13
N THR A 17 -11.09 -4.62 -1.76
CA THR A 17 -11.60 -3.29 -2.13
C THR A 17 -11.76 -2.38 -0.90
N GLY A 18 -12.24 -2.92 0.22
CA GLY A 18 -12.32 -2.20 1.48
C GLY A 18 -10.93 -1.74 1.97
N ASN A 19 -9.96 -2.63 2.05
CA ASN A 19 -8.59 -2.29 2.47
C ASN A 19 -7.94 -1.25 1.54
N ILE A 20 -8.15 -1.38 0.22
CA ILE A 20 -7.67 -0.42 -0.77
C ILE A 20 -8.32 0.95 -0.56
N GLY A 21 -9.63 1.00 -0.30
CA GLY A 21 -10.33 2.24 0.02
C GLY A 21 -9.72 2.96 1.23
N ARG A 22 -9.37 2.21 2.30
CA ARG A 22 -8.66 2.78 3.46
C ARG A 22 -7.30 3.35 3.07
N THR A 23 -6.54 2.63 2.24
CA THR A 23 -5.24 3.10 1.74
C THR A 23 -5.40 4.36 0.91
N CYS A 24 -6.41 4.45 0.04
CA CYS A 24 -6.71 5.63 -0.77
C CYS A 24 -7.05 6.85 0.11
N VAL A 25 -7.88 6.68 1.14
CA VAL A 25 -8.20 7.77 2.08
C VAL A 25 -6.94 8.24 2.82
N ALA A 26 -6.13 7.30 3.33
CA ALA A 26 -4.89 7.62 4.04
C ALA A 26 -3.87 8.36 3.16
N ALA A 27 -3.88 8.09 1.85
CA ALA A 27 -2.99 8.68 0.86
C ALA A 27 -3.57 9.91 0.13
N GLY A 28 -4.82 10.29 0.40
CA GLY A 28 -5.51 11.37 -0.32
C GLY A 28 -5.76 11.06 -1.81
N THR A 29 -5.89 9.80 -2.17
CA THR A 29 -5.96 9.27 -3.54
C THR A 29 -7.42 8.93 -3.90
N ARG A 30 -7.79 9.07 -5.17
CA ARG A 30 -9.11 8.66 -5.68
C ARG A 30 -9.14 7.17 -5.98
N LEU A 31 -10.32 6.55 -5.80
CA LEU A 31 -10.57 5.16 -6.15
C LEU A 31 -11.56 5.09 -7.33
N HIS A 32 -11.20 4.36 -8.37
CA HIS A 32 -12.01 4.10 -9.54
C HIS A 32 -12.32 2.61 -9.62
N LEU A 33 -13.60 2.24 -9.77
CA LEU A 33 -14.06 0.88 -9.85
C LEU A 33 -14.70 0.62 -11.21
N ILE A 34 -14.13 -0.30 -11.98
CA ILE A 34 -14.67 -0.72 -13.27
C ILE A 34 -15.48 -2.00 -13.04
N GLU A 35 -16.76 -1.99 -13.45
CA GLU A 35 -17.66 -3.13 -13.33
C GLU A 35 -17.43 -4.17 -14.44
N PRO A 36 -17.89 -5.44 -14.25
CA PRO A 36 -18.69 -5.91 -13.12
C PRO A 36 -17.86 -6.11 -11.84
N LEU A 37 -18.45 -5.81 -10.68
CA LEU A 37 -17.87 -6.16 -9.40
C LEU A 37 -18.31 -7.59 -9.01
N GLY A 38 -17.39 -8.39 -8.46
CA GLY A 38 -17.71 -9.72 -7.92
C GLY A 38 -18.57 -9.71 -6.64
N PHE A 39 -18.99 -8.53 -6.18
CA PHE A 39 -19.76 -8.33 -4.96
C PHE A 39 -20.72 -7.13 -5.11
N ARG A 40 -21.67 -7.02 -4.18
CA ARG A 40 -22.53 -5.84 -4.10
C ARG A 40 -21.93 -4.79 -3.17
N LEU A 41 -21.66 -3.61 -3.70
CA LEU A 41 -21.34 -2.44 -2.88
C LEU A 41 -22.63 -1.97 -2.20
N ASN A 42 -22.83 -2.38 -0.96
CA ASN A 42 -23.97 -1.98 -0.15
C ASN A 42 -23.46 -1.08 1.01
N GLU A 43 -23.90 0.17 1.03
CA GLU A 43 -23.50 1.13 2.08
C GLU A 43 -23.75 0.60 3.50
N LYS A 44 -24.80 -0.21 3.71
CA LYS A 44 -25.11 -0.81 5.01
C LYS A 44 -24.07 -1.86 5.42
N GLU A 45 -23.54 -2.61 4.46
CA GLU A 45 -22.49 -3.63 4.72
C GLU A 45 -21.14 -2.96 4.94
N ILE A 46 -20.85 -1.90 4.20
CA ILE A 46 -19.69 -1.03 4.39
C ILE A 46 -19.67 -0.44 5.81
N LYS A 47 -20.77 0.15 6.26
CA LYS A 47 -20.90 0.68 7.62
C LYS A 47 -20.80 -0.40 8.71
N ARG A 48 -21.42 -1.58 8.48
CA ARG A 48 -21.32 -2.73 9.44
C ARG A 48 -19.91 -3.32 9.53
N ALA A 49 -19.12 -3.22 8.48
CA ALA A 49 -17.73 -3.66 8.47
C ALA A 49 -16.76 -2.68 9.16
N GLY A 50 -17.26 -1.60 9.78
CA GLY A 50 -16.44 -0.59 10.48
C GLY A 50 -15.56 0.22 9.55
N MET A 51 -16.01 0.44 8.31
CA MET A 51 -15.31 1.24 7.33
C MET A 51 -15.71 2.73 7.42
N ASP A 52 -15.46 3.34 8.58
CA ASP A 52 -15.78 4.74 8.89
C ASP A 52 -15.13 5.72 7.90
N TYR A 53 -13.99 5.31 7.32
CA TYR A 53 -13.24 6.08 6.31
C TYR A 53 -13.97 6.16 4.95
N TRP A 54 -14.96 5.29 4.70
CA TRP A 54 -15.64 5.23 3.40
C TRP A 54 -16.38 6.52 3.05
N GLU A 55 -16.88 7.25 4.05
CA GLU A 55 -17.53 8.55 3.86
C GLU A 55 -16.54 9.64 3.36
N HIS A 56 -15.24 9.42 3.55
CA HIS A 56 -14.18 10.31 3.09
C HIS A 56 -13.50 9.83 1.79
N LEU A 57 -13.94 8.69 1.27
CA LEU A 57 -13.37 8.11 0.06
C LEU A 57 -13.99 8.77 -1.18
N ASP A 58 -13.14 9.36 -2.01
CA ASP A 58 -13.49 9.82 -3.34
C ASP A 58 -13.53 8.59 -4.28
N VAL A 59 -14.73 8.04 -4.52
CA VAL A 59 -14.92 6.83 -5.32
C VAL A 59 -15.81 7.09 -6.52
N THR A 60 -15.35 6.66 -7.72
CA THR A 60 -16.09 6.72 -8.97
C THR A 60 -16.30 5.31 -9.54
N ARG A 61 -17.48 5.04 -10.10
CA ARG A 61 -17.81 3.74 -10.73
C ARG A 61 -18.02 3.92 -12.22
N TYR A 62 -17.61 2.91 -12.98
CA TYR A 62 -17.73 2.83 -14.42
C TYR A 62 -18.39 1.51 -14.83
N ILE A 63 -19.23 1.56 -15.85
CA ILE A 63 -19.99 0.39 -16.33
C ILE A 63 -19.02 -0.66 -16.90
N ASP A 64 -17.98 -0.21 -17.60
CA ASP A 64 -16.92 -1.01 -18.17
C ASP A 64 -15.67 -0.18 -18.45
N PHE A 65 -14.66 -0.79 -19.07
CA PHE A 65 -13.41 -0.11 -19.39
C PHE A 65 -13.57 0.98 -20.47
N ALA A 66 -14.51 0.82 -21.40
CA ALA A 66 -14.76 1.84 -22.42
C ALA A 66 -15.36 3.10 -21.77
N ASP A 67 -16.33 2.95 -20.88
CA ASP A 67 -16.91 4.05 -20.10
C ASP A 67 -15.84 4.75 -19.24
N PHE A 68 -14.86 4.00 -18.70
CA PHE A 68 -13.73 4.58 -17.99
C PHE A 68 -12.88 5.45 -18.92
N LEU A 69 -12.51 4.98 -20.11
CA LEU A 69 -11.71 5.72 -21.07
C LEU A 69 -12.44 6.97 -21.59
N ASP A 70 -13.73 6.86 -21.90
CA ASP A 70 -14.56 7.96 -22.39
C ASP A 70 -14.69 9.10 -21.36
N LYS A 71 -14.76 8.76 -20.07
CA LYS A 71 -14.84 9.75 -18.98
C LYS A 71 -13.50 10.32 -18.54
N ASN A 72 -12.38 9.69 -18.95
CA ASN A 72 -11.03 10.12 -18.61
C ASN A 72 -10.16 10.23 -19.88
N PRO A 73 -10.54 11.10 -20.84
CA PRO A 73 -9.81 11.21 -22.11
C PRO A 73 -8.37 11.66 -21.87
N GLY A 74 -7.42 10.97 -22.51
CA GLY A 74 -5.99 11.26 -22.36
C GLY A 74 -5.36 10.81 -21.05
N ALA A 75 -6.05 10.00 -20.25
CA ALA A 75 -5.52 9.47 -18.99
C ALA A 75 -4.22 8.69 -19.20
N LYS A 76 -3.17 9.05 -18.46
CA LYS A 76 -1.95 8.24 -18.38
C LYS A 76 -2.21 7.09 -17.42
N ILE A 77 -2.21 5.85 -17.92
CA ILE A 77 -2.58 4.66 -17.14
C ILE A 77 -1.36 3.75 -17.00
N TYR A 78 -0.87 3.56 -15.78
CA TYR A 78 0.10 2.52 -15.45
C TYR A 78 -0.64 1.23 -15.08
N MET A 79 -0.33 0.13 -15.74
CA MET A 79 -1.02 -1.14 -15.59
C MET A 79 -0.17 -2.13 -14.79
N ALA A 80 -0.53 -2.34 -13.52
CA ALA A 80 0.16 -3.27 -12.64
C ALA A 80 -0.21 -4.73 -12.98
N THR A 81 0.76 -5.47 -13.50
CA THR A 81 0.60 -6.86 -13.91
C THR A 81 1.87 -7.67 -13.71
N THR A 82 1.75 -8.95 -13.40
CA THR A 82 2.90 -9.88 -13.31
C THR A 82 3.54 -10.17 -14.67
N LYS A 83 2.89 -9.80 -15.77
CA LYS A 83 3.33 -10.02 -17.16
C LYS A 83 4.21 -8.90 -17.69
N ALA A 84 4.31 -7.77 -17.00
CA ALA A 84 5.13 -6.64 -17.46
C ALA A 84 6.62 -6.96 -17.39
N LYS A 85 7.39 -6.30 -18.28
CA LYS A 85 8.85 -6.38 -18.32
C LYS A 85 9.52 -5.33 -17.45
N GLN A 86 8.84 -4.20 -17.24
CA GLN A 86 9.33 -3.04 -16.51
C GLN A 86 8.97 -3.13 -15.02
N VAL A 87 9.92 -2.83 -14.14
CA VAL A 87 9.68 -2.80 -12.69
C VAL A 87 8.92 -1.51 -12.33
N TYR A 88 8.05 -1.59 -11.34
CA TYR A 88 7.23 -0.46 -10.89
C TYR A 88 8.03 0.75 -10.38
N THR A 89 9.29 0.55 -10.03
CA THR A 89 10.23 1.60 -9.60
C THR A 89 10.96 2.29 -10.75
N ASP A 90 10.90 1.73 -11.97
CA ASP A 90 11.65 2.21 -13.13
C ASP A 90 10.85 3.22 -13.97
N VAL A 91 9.62 3.51 -13.56
CA VAL A 91 8.75 4.51 -14.18
C VAL A 91 8.68 5.79 -13.35
N GLU A 92 8.45 6.90 -13.98
CA GLU A 92 8.10 8.17 -13.35
C GLU A 92 6.58 8.34 -13.37
N TYR A 93 5.95 8.39 -12.18
CA TYR A 93 4.50 8.55 -12.06
C TYR A 93 4.10 10.00 -12.23
N GLU A 94 3.42 10.30 -13.33
CA GLU A 94 2.96 11.65 -13.67
C GLU A 94 1.83 12.11 -12.70
N ASP A 95 1.63 13.42 -12.65
CA ASP A 95 0.53 14.03 -11.92
C ASP A 95 -0.82 13.58 -12.48
N ASP A 96 -1.79 13.36 -11.60
CA ASP A 96 -3.13 12.88 -11.93
C ASP A 96 -3.16 11.54 -12.71
N CYS A 97 -2.04 10.80 -12.77
CA CYS A 97 -1.99 9.50 -13.44
C CYS A 97 -2.90 8.48 -12.75
N PHE A 98 -3.27 7.47 -13.52
CA PHE A 98 -4.05 6.32 -13.07
C PHE A 98 -3.14 5.11 -12.92
N ILE A 99 -3.29 4.37 -11.81
CA ILE A 99 -2.58 3.12 -11.58
C ILE A 99 -3.64 2.02 -11.49
N MET A 100 -3.70 1.18 -12.54
CA MET A 100 -4.71 0.15 -12.71
C MET A 100 -4.22 -1.20 -12.23
N PHE A 101 -5.08 -1.90 -11.50
CA PHE A 101 -4.90 -3.27 -11.04
C PHE A 101 -6.07 -4.12 -11.55
N GLY A 102 -5.77 -5.33 -11.98
CA GLY A 102 -6.78 -6.28 -12.46
C GLY A 102 -7.45 -7.06 -11.35
N LYS A 103 -8.48 -7.83 -11.72
CA LYS A 103 -9.20 -8.73 -10.82
C LYS A 103 -8.27 -9.82 -10.24
N GLU A 104 -8.63 -10.31 -9.05
CA GLU A 104 -7.80 -11.22 -8.28
C GLU A 104 -7.54 -12.55 -8.99
N SER A 105 -8.53 -13.05 -9.74
CA SER A 105 -8.45 -14.36 -10.41
C SER A 105 -7.64 -14.36 -11.71
N ALA A 106 -7.63 -13.25 -12.49
CA ALA A 106 -7.09 -13.22 -13.84
C ALA A 106 -6.21 -12.01 -14.18
N GLY A 107 -6.19 -10.98 -13.31
CA GLY A 107 -5.49 -9.73 -13.59
C GLY A 107 -6.17 -8.86 -14.64
N ILE A 108 -5.41 -8.01 -15.30
CA ILE A 108 -5.86 -7.18 -16.42
C ILE A 108 -5.84 -8.04 -17.70
N PRO A 109 -6.89 -7.99 -18.55
CA PRO A 109 -6.95 -8.72 -19.82
C PRO A 109 -5.76 -8.38 -20.74
N GLU A 110 -5.25 -9.37 -21.48
CA GLU A 110 -4.06 -9.21 -22.30
C GLU A 110 -4.29 -8.33 -23.55
N ASP A 111 -5.52 -8.31 -24.06
CA ASP A 111 -5.94 -7.43 -25.15
C ASP A 111 -5.89 -5.93 -24.76
N ILE A 112 -6.09 -5.64 -23.47
CA ILE A 112 -5.87 -4.31 -22.90
C ILE A 112 -4.36 -4.06 -22.72
N LEU A 113 -3.64 -5.00 -22.10
CA LEU A 113 -2.22 -4.85 -21.77
C LEU A 113 -1.34 -4.62 -23.01
N VAL A 114 -1.63 -5.30 -24.12
CA VAL A 114 -0.84 -5.22 -25.36
C VAL A 114 -0.85 -3.82 -25.97
N GLN A 115 -1.85 -3.00 -25.64
CA GLN A 115 -1.96 -1.63 -26.11
C GLN A 115 -1.18 -0.62 -25.24
N HIS A 116 -0.63 -1.09 -24.11
CA HIS A 116 0.06 -0.25 -23.11
C HIS A 116 1.44 -0.80 -22.71
N PRO A 117 2.31 -1.15 -23.68
CA PRO A 117 3.59 -1.81 -23.40
C PRO A 117 4.53 -0.95 -22.55
N ASP A 118 4.50 0.37 -22.72
CA ASP A 118 5.41 1.31 -22.08
C ASP A 118 4.94 1.73 -20.66
N THR A 119 3.71 1.39 -20.29
CA THR A 119 3.14 1.72 -18.97
C THR A 119 2.71 0.49 -18.19
N ALA A 120 2.95 -0.72 -18.73
CA ALA A 120 2.81 -1.95 -17.97
C ALA A 120 3.97 -2.09 -16.99
N ILE A 121 3.64 -2.29 -15.70
CA ILE A 121 4.61 -2.34 -14.60
C ILE A 121 4.41 -3.60 -13.76
N ARG A 122 5.48 -4.09 -13.14
CA ARG A 122 5.43 -5.25 -12.25
C ARG A 122 6.10 -5.00 -10.90
N ILE A 123 5.57 -5.63 -9.87
CA ILE A 123 6.28 -5.80 -8.60
C ILE A 123 7.15 -7.06 -8.73
N PRO A 124 8.48 -7.00 -8.50
CA PRO A 124 9.33 -8.18 -8.51
C PRO A 124 8.89 -9.19 -7.44
N MET A 125 8.91 -10.47 -7.80
CA MET A 125 8.59 -11.58 -6.91
C MET A 125 9.52 -12.75 -7.21
N LEU A 126 9.66 -13.67 -6.25
CA LEU A 126 10.32 -14.96 -6.49
C LEU A 126 9.52 -15.78 -7.51
N GLU A 127 10.20 -16.60 -8.31
CA GLU A 127 9.61 -17.32 -9.45
C GLU A 127 8.46 -18.25 -9.06
N GLU A 128 8.51 -18.82 -7.86
CA GLU A 128 7.51 -19.74 -7.33
C GLU A 128 6.17 -19.07 -6.96
N ILE A 129 6.15 -17.76 -6.82
CA ILE A 129 4.97 -16.98 -6.39
C ILE A 129 4.25 -16.39 -7.59
N ARG A 130 2.96 -16.69 -7.73
CA ARG A 130 2.15 -16.23 -8.88
C ARG A 130 1.76 -14.77 -8.79
N SER A 131 1.36 -14.30 -7.61
CA SER A 131 0.90 -12.93 -7.37
C SER A 131 0.93 -12.58 -5.89
N LEU A 132 0.95 -11.28 -5.59
CA LEU A 132 0.67 -10.75 -4.25
C LEU A 132 -0.84 -10.54 -4.07
N ASN A 133 -1.27 -10.40 -2.81
CA ASN A 133 -2.62 -9.92 -2.50
C ASN A 133 -2.85 -8.55 -3.15
N LEU A 134 -4.06 -8.31 -3.70
CA LEU A 134 -4.39 -7.10 -4.44
C LEU A 134 -4.19 -5.83 -3.58
N GLY A 135 -4.66 -5.82 -2.33
CA GLY A 135 -4.49 -4.68 -1.43
C GLY A 135 -3.02 -4.36 -1.13
N ASN A 136 -2.19 -5.40 -0.98
CA ASN A 136 -0.75 -5.24 -0.80
C ASN A 136 -0.09 -4.66 -2.07
N SER A 137 -0.46 -5.18 -3.24
CA SER A 137 0.06 -4.68 -4.53
C SER A 137 -0.26 -3.19 -4.71
N VAL A 138 -1.50 -2.78 -4.43
CA VAL A 138 -1.92 -1.38 -4.49
C VAL A 138 -1.08 -0.53 -3.54
N ALA A 139 -0.93 -0.95 -2.28
CA ALA A 139 -0.16 -0.20 -1.29
C ALA A 139 1.31 -0.01 -1.72
N ILE A 140 1.96 -1.08 -2.21
CA ILE A 140 3.36 -1.03 -2.66
C ILE A 140 3.54 -0.01 -3.79
N VAL A 141 2.74 -0.09 -4.85
CA VAL A 141 2.89 0.77 -6.03
C VAL A 141 2.46 2.20 -5.73
N LEU A 142 1.36 2.39 -4.98
CA LEU A 142 0.89 3.72 -4.59
C LEU A 142 1.93 4.46 -3.74
N TYR A 143 2.53 3.78 -2.74
CA TYR A 143 3.53 4.42 -1.88
C TYR A 143 4.85 4.69 -2.59
N GLU A 144 5.20 3.94 -3.63
CA GLU A 144 6.30 4.32 -4.52
C GLU A 144 5.98 5.60 -5.29
N ALA A 145 4.79 5.71 -5.89
CA ALA A 145 4.37 6.92 -6.59
C ALA A 145 4.32 8.14 -5.64
N LEU A 146 3.91 7.96 -4.39
CA LEU A 146 3.95 9.00 -3.35
C LEU A 146 5.39 9.36 -2.94
N ARG A 147 6.29 8.37 -2.85
CA ARG A 147 7.70 8.57 -2.55
C ARG A 147 8.37 9.44 -3.62
N GLN A 148 8.08 9.22 -4.89
CA GLN A 148 8.58 10.05 -5.99
C GLN A 148 8.13 11.52 -5.87
N ARG A 149 7.06 11.77 -5.13
CA ARG A 149 6.52 13.11 -4.80
C ARG A 149 6.91 13.57 -3.40
N GLU A 150 7.93 12.96 -2.79
CA GLU A 150 8.43 13.30 -1.45
C GLU A 150 7.34 13.30 -0.37
N PHE A 151 6.25 12.51 -0.56
CA PHE A 151 5.08 12.43 0.33
C PHE A 151 4.44 13.79 0.60
N GLU A 152 4.38 14.65 -0.42
CA GLU A 152 3.85 16.01 -0.33
C GLU A 152 2.48 16.05 0.35
N GLY A 153 2.34 16.86 1.39
CA GLY A 153 1.10 17.04 2.17
C GLY A 153 0.78 15.90 3.14
N MET A 154 1.65 14.91 3.27
CA MET A 154 1.51 13.83 4.25
C MET A 154 2.27 14.14 5.54
N LYS A 155 1.81 13.56 6.64
CA LYS A 155 2.50 13.68 7.93
C LYS A 155 3.64 12.66 7.97
N ASN A 156 4.89 13.14 7.94
CA ASN A 156 6.10 12.31 7.88
C ASN A 156 6.72 12.03 9.26
N GLU A 157 6.23 12.69 10.32
CA GLU A 157 6.75 12.53 11.68
C GLU A 157 5.63 12.09 12.64
N GLY A 158 6.00 11.28 13.61
CA GLY A 158 5.13 10.79 14.65
C GLY A 158 5.70 11.04 16.05
N GLN A 159 4.83 11.06 17.06
CA GLN A 159 5.18 11.17 18.47
C GLN A 159 4.63 9.99 19.25
N LEU A 160 5.35 9.56 20.27
CA LEU A 160 4.86 8.58 21.23
C LEU A 160 3.81 9.25 22.14
N THR A 161 2.78 8.51 22.54
CA THR A 161 1.69 9.03 23.40
C THR A 161 2.05 9.07 24.89
N LYS A 162 2.95 8.20 25.34
CA LYS A 162 3.27 8.01 26.77
C LYS A 162 4.75 8.25 27.10
N TYR A 163 5.61 8.23 26.12
CA TYR A 163 7.06 8.34 26.29
C TYR A 163 7.65 9.27 25.23
N GLU A 164 8.86 9.73 25.45
CA GLU A 164 9.65 10.43 24.44
C GLU A 164 10.63 9.46 23.77
N TRP A 165 10.92 9.66 22.49
CA TRP A 165 11.93 8.88 21.77
C TRP A 165 13.30 9.03 22.45
N GLY A 166 13.96 7.92 22.73
CA GLY A 166 15.26 7.92 23.43
C GLY A 166 15.18 8.00 24.95
N SER A 167 13.98 8.16 25.56
CA SER A 167 13.85 8.07 27.02
C SER A 167 14.06 6.63 27.49
N ARG A 168 14.90 6.45 28.53
CA ARG A 168 15.08 5.16 29.19
C ARG A 168 13.88 4.87 30.07
N GLN A 169 13.39 3.63 30.06
CA GLN A 169 12.31 3.20 30.97
C GLN A 169 12.79 3.19 32.42
N PRO A 170 11.99 3.69 33.38
CA PRO A 170 12.28 3.55 34.80
C PRO A 170 12.38 2.05 35.14
N GLY A 171 13.57 1.58 35.50
CA GLY A 171 13.84 0.17 35.82
C GLY A 171 14.96 -0.48 34.99
N GLN A 172 15.30 0.05 33.80
CA GLN A 172 16.45 -0.46 33.03
C GLN A 172 17.81 -0.09 33.68
N GLU A 173 17.86 0.99 34.45
CA GLU A 173 19.08 1.37 35.19
C GLU A 173 19.39 0.40 36.34
N ARG A 174 18.37 -0.16 37.01
CA ARG A 174 18.59 -1.13 38.10
C ARG A 174 19.21 -2.43 37.56
N ASN A 175 18.73 -2.94 36.43
CA ASN A 175 19.21 -4.18 35.86
C ASN A 175 20.65 -4.10 35.35
N LEU A 176 21.07 -2.97 34.79
CA LEU A 176 22.45 -2.76 34.32
C LEU A 176 23.44 -2.54 35.48
N THR A 177 23.00 -1.88 36.54
CA THR A 177 23.81 -1.69 37.76
C THR A 177 23.96 -3.01 38.53
N GLU A 178 22.89 -3.79 38.66
CA GLU A 178 22.94 -5.13 39.27
C GLU A 178 23.80 -6.10 38.46
N GLN A 179 23.73 -6.08 37.13
CA GLN A 179 24.57 -6.89 36.24
C GLN A 179 26.05 -6.48 36.30
N ARG A 180 26.36 -5.18 36.41
CA ARG A 180 27.73 -4.69 36.60
C ARG A 180 28.29 -5.11 37.96
N LEU A 181 27.52 -4.91 39.04
CA LEU A 181 27.91 -5.35 40.37
C LEU A 181 28.13 -6.86 40.49
N ALA A 182 27.28 -7.65 39.83
CA ALA A 182 27.44 -9.11 39.78
C ALA A 182 28.68 -9.53 38.97
N ALA A 183 29.01 -8.82 37.90
CA ALA A 183 30.22 -9.07 37.09
C ALA A 183 31.49 -8.73 37.84
N GLU A 184 31.49 -7.62 38.62
CA GLU A 184 32.65 -7.22 39.45
C GLU A 184 32.88 -8.16 40.65
N GLN A 185 31.81 -8.70 41.24
CA GLN A 185 31.92 -9.68 42.33
C GLN A 185 32.32 -11.09 41.88
N GLY A 186 32.01 -11.45 40.63
CA GLY A 186 32.44 -12.71 40.02
C GLY A 186 33.93 -12.73 39.62
N SER A 187 34.52 -11.55 39.39
CA SER A 187 35.94 -11.41 38.99
C SER A 187 36.94 -11.47 40.15
N SER A 188 36.48 -11.31 41.41
CA SER A 188 37.34 -11.25 42.60
C SER A 188 37.60 -12.59 43.28
N HIS A 189 37.09 -13.73 42.76
CA HIS A 189 37.25 -15.05 43.38
C HIS A 189 38.16 -16.02 42.58
N GLY A 190 38.93 -15.49 41.63
CA GLY A 190 39.78 -16.29 40.75
C GLY A 190 41.29 -16.37 41.07
N ASP A 191 41.81 -15.61 42.04
CA ASP A 191 43.25 -15.55 42.33
C ASP A 191 43.60 -15.85 43.79
N ALA A 192 43.21 -17.05 44.24
CA ALA A 192 43.79 -17.58 45.47
C ALA A 192 43.71 -19.12 45.49
N GLN A 193 44.54 -19.77 44.68
CA GLN A 193 45.07 -21.13 44.87
C GLN A 193 45.96 -21.53 43.68
N GLY A 194 47.25 -21.54 43.88
CA GLY A 194 48.22 -22.10 42.98
C GLY A 194 49.63 -21.71 43.35
#